data_a0186f927e614b617aae776d60b8ecb6
#
_entry.id   a0186f927e614b617aae776d60b8ecb6
#
_cell.length_a   1.000
_cell.length_b   1.000
_cell.length_c   1.000
_cell.angle_alpha   90.00
_cell.angle_beta   90.00
_cell.angle_gamma   90.00
#
_symmetry.space_group_name_H-M   'P 1'
#
loop_
_entity.id
_entity.type
_entity.pdbx_description
1 polymer ?
#
loop_
_entity_poly.entity_id
_entity_poly.type
_entity_poly.pdbx_seq_one_letter_code
_entity_poly.pdbx_strand_id
1 'polypeptide(L)'
;MAEVDDIVWKQGDVENLPFRDGEFDVVLSQFAHIFAPRPEIAIQEMLRVLKRGGLIAFHTWPHELLFGRIFALVSRYMPPADPKPAPPSQWGDPTIILQRLGSAVRDVTFDRGVQVTAALSPQHYRHQLEQSGGPMVRVLQTLKDDPAGLAQFRREYDDIVSEYFDRNIVRQDFLETRATKV
;
A
#
# COMPACT_ATOMS: atom_id res chain seq x y z
N MET A 1 4.43 20.62 20.43
CA MET A 1 3.84 19.33 19.98
C MET A 1 3.01 18.84 21.14
N ALA A 2 1.72 18.59 20.96
CA ALA A 2 0.93 17.94 22.01
C ALA A 2 1.49 16.50 22.14
N GLU A 3 1.87 16.11 23.34
CA GLU A 3 2.14 14.71 23.67
C GLU A 3 0.80 13.98 23.51
N VAL A 4 0.75 13.04 22.58
CA VAL A 4 -0.42 12.17 22.37
C VAL A 4 -0.20 10.96 23.28
N ASP A 5 -0.51 11.13 24.58
CA ASP A 5 -0.34 10.09 25.60
C ASP A 5 -1.33 8.90 25.47
N ASP A 6 -2.29 9.01 24.52
CA ASP A 6 -3.40 8.06 24.40
C ASP A 6 -3.21 6.99 23.29
N ILE A 7 -2.02 6.94 22.65
CA ILE A 7 -1.75 5.92 21.61
C ILE A 7 -1.07 4.70 22.21
N VAL A 8 -1.72 3.55 22.11
CA VAL A 8 -1.13 2.25 22.44
C VAL A 8 -0.51 1.63 21.20
N TRP A 9 0.82 1.52 21.21
CA TRP A 9 1.57 0.87 20.14
C TRP A 9 1.67 -0.63 20.38
N LYS A 10 1.30 -1.44 19.37
CA LYS A 10 1.36 -2.89 19.46
C LYS A 10 1.91 -3.47 18.16
N GLN A 11 2.94 -4.29 18.27
CA GLN A 11 3.46 -5.06 17.15
C GLN A 11 2.50 -6.20 16.82
N GLY A 12 2.23 -6.43 15.53
CA GLY A 12 1.36 -7.51 15.07
C GLY A 12 1.51 -7.78 13.58
N ASP A 13 0.95 -8.91 13.14
CA ASP A 13 0.79 -9.27 11.74
C ASP A 13 -0.64 -8.96 11.33
N VAL A 14 -0.84 -8.30 10.18
CA VAL A 14 -2.18 -8.01 9.67
C VAL A 14 -2.99 -9.27 9.33
N GLU A 15 -2.32 -10.39 9.09
CA GLU A 15 -2.94 -11.71 8.90
C GLU A 15 -3.22 -12.46 10.21
N ASN A 16 -2.82 -11.89 11.36
CA ASN A 16 -3.09 -12.42 12.71
C ASN A 16 -3.00 -11.29 13.73
N LEU A 17 -4.00 -10.42 13.74
CA LEU A 17 -4.02 -9.23 14.59
C LEU A 17 -4.14 -9.62 16.08
N PRO A 18 -3.28 -9.10 16.97
CA PRO A 18 -3.25 -9.46 18.39
C PRO A 18 -4.34 -8.75 19.21
N PHE A 19 -5.59 -8.79 18.71
CA PHE A 19 -6.76 -8.17 19.30
C PHE A 19 -7.94 -9.14 19.27
N ARG A 20 -8.92 -8.94 20.18
CA ARG A 20 -10.12 -9.76 20.27
C ARG A 20 -11.11 -9.46 19.13
N ASP A 21 -12.02 -10.37 18.90
CA ASP A 21 -13.13 -10.15 17.98
C ASP A 21 -13.98 -8.96 18.45
N GLY A 22 -14.31 -8.07 17.51
CA GLY A 22 -15.17 -6.93 17.78
C GLY A 22 -14.62 -5.96 18.85
N GLU A 23 -13.32 -5.75 18.89
CA GLU A 23 -12.69 -4.86 19.86
C GLU A 23 -12.83 -3.39 19.49
N PHE A 24 -12.82 -3.07 18.19
CA PHE A 24 -12.75 -1.69 17.70
C PHE A 24 -14.02 -1.22 17.03
N ASP A 25 -14.35 0.06 17.23
CA ASP A 25 -15.45 0.73 16.52
C ASP A 25 -15.06 1.16 15.11
N VAL A 26 -13.75 1.42 14.90
CA VAL A 26 -13.17 1.83 13.62
C VAL A 26 -11.86 1.07 13.40
N VAL A 27 -11.67 0.57 12.18
CA VAL A 27 -10.39 -0.01 11.71
C VAL A 27 -9.92 0.76 10.49
N LEU A 28 -8.72 1.32 10.59
CA LEU A 28 -8.11 2.11 9.51
C LEU A 28 -6.82 1.45 9.04
N SER A 29 -6.59 1.46 7.73
CA SER A 29 -5.30 1.05 7.18
C SER A 29 -4.84 2.00 6.08
N GLN A 30 -3.71 2.67 6.32
CA GLN A 30 -3.08 3.54 5.33
C GLN A 30 -1.97 2.76 4.61
N PHE A 31 -2.30 2.15 3.47
CA PHE A 31 -1.39 1.42 2.57
C PHE A 31 -0.66 0.20 3.16
N ALA A 32 -0.88 -0.18 4.42
CA ALA A 32 -0.11 -1.24 5.06
C ALA A 32 -0.59 -2.64 4.68
N HIS A 33 -1.92 -2.89 4.71
CA HIS A 33 -2.53 -4.19 4.45
C HIS A 33 -2.30 -4.72 3.03
N ILE A 34 -2.01 -3.84 2.06
CA ILE A 34 -1.79 -4.22 0.66
C ILE A 34 -0.57 -5.13 0.44
N PHE A 35 0.36 -5.15 1.41
CA PHE A 35 1.57 -5.97 1.37
C PHE A 35 1.39 -7.35 2.02
N ALA A 36 0.20 -7.66 2.55
CA ALA A 36 -0.08 -8.98 3.10
C ALA A 36 0.02 -10.06 1.99
N PRO A 37 0.77 -11.14 2.21
CA PRO A 37 0.88 -12.23 1.23
C PRO A 37 -0.47 -12.89 0.92
N ARG A 38 -1.38 -12.93 1.89
CA ARG A 38 -2.72 -13.52 1.80
C ARG A 38 -3.79 -12.47 2.05
N PRO A 39 -4.13 -11.64 1.03
CA PRO A 39 -5.01 -10.49 1.18
C PRO A 39 -6.41 -10.84 1.75
N GLU A 40 -6.92 -12.03 1.47
CA GLU A 40 -8.20 -12.51 1.99
C GLU A 40 -8.15 -12.72 3.52
N ILE A 41 -7.00 -13.20 4.05
CA ILE A 41 -6.82 -13.36 5.49
C ILE A 41 -6.68 -11.99 6.15
N ALA A 42 -5.90 -11.09 5.55
CA ALA A 42 -5.72 -9.74 6.07
C ALA A 42 -7.06 -8.99 6.23
N ILE A 43 -7.93 -9.04 5.20
CA ILE A 43 -9.23 -8.37 5.28
C ILE A 43 -10.17 -9.06 6.29
N GLN A 44 -10.12 -10.39 6.40
CA GLN A 44 -10.89 -11.12 7.41
C GLN A 44 -10.46 -10.72 8.83
N GLU A 45 -9.18 -10.59 9.09
CA GLU A 45 -8.65 -10.15 10.38
C GLU A 45 -9.04 -8.70 10.72
N MET A 46 -8.93 -7.79 9.74
CA MET A 46 -9.38 -6.41 9.91
C MET A 46 -10.88 -6.35 10.23
N LEU A 47 -11.68 -7.18 9.57
CA LEU A 47 -13.12 -7.30 9.85
C LEU A 47 -13.38 -8.02 11.17
N ARG A 48 -12.61 -9.05 11.54
CA ARG A 48 -12.78 -9.78 12.80
C ARG A 48 -12.69 -8.86 14.01
N VAL A 49 -11.64 -8.03 14.06
CA VAL A 49 -11.41 -7.12 15.18
C VAL A 49 -12.35 -5.92 15.20
N LEU A 50 -13.07 -5.64 14.12
CA LEU A 50 -14.07 -4.59 14.00
C LEU A 50 -15.40 -5.06 14.60
N LYS A 51 -16.07 -4.22 15.38
CA LYS A 51 -17.44 -4.45 15.89
C LYS A 51 -18.46 -4.52 14.74
N ARG A 52 -19.56 -5.21 14.96
CA ARG A 52 -20.74 -5.11 14.08
C ARG A 52 -21.22 -3.65 14.06
N GLY A 53 -21.54 -3.13 12.88
CA GLY A 53 -21.88 -1.73 12.67
C GLY A 53 -20.68 -0.78 12.72
N GLY A 54 -19.47 -1.28 12.95
CA GLY A 54 -18.23 -0.49 12.93
C GLY A 54 -17.78 -0.13 11.52
N LEU A 55 -16.94 0.89 11.42
CA LEU A 55 -16.41 1.43 10.18
C LEU A 55 -15.04 0.81 9.85
N ILE A 56 -14.89 0.26 8.64
CA ILE A 56 -13.59 -0.03 8.06
C ILE A 56 -13.28 1.01 6.98
N ALA A 57 -12.06 1.57 6.99
CA ALA A 57 -11.58 2.43 5.92
C ALA A 57 -10.10 2.14 5.61
N PHE A 58 -9.74 2.19 4.34
CA PHE A 58 -8.37 1.97 3.94
C PHE A 58 -8.00 2.69 2.63
N HIS A 59 -6.73 3.01 2.51
CA HIS A 59 -6.14 3.60 1.33
C HIS A 59 -5.34 2.56 0.55
N THR A 60 -5.44 2.63 -0.78
CA THR A 60 -4.79 1.71 -1.70
C THR A 60 -4.30 2.44 -2.94
N TRP A 61 -3.39 1.81 -3.70
CA TRP A 61 -2.80 2.40 -4.89
C TRP A 61 -3.42 1.80 -6.15
N PRO A 62 -4.15 2.58 -6.98
CA PRO A 62 -4.63 2.12 -8.28
C PRO A 62 -3.48 1.65 -9.18
N HIS A 63 -3.69 0.56 -9.91
CA HIS A 63 -2.63 -0.10 -10.69
C HIS A 63 -2.14 0.77 -11.86
N GLU A 64 -2.99 1.63 -12.39
CA GLU A 64 -2.71 2.52 -13.53
C GLU A 64 -1.94 3.79 -13.14
N LEU A 65 -1.82 4.10 -11.84
CA LEU A 65 -1.22 5.31 -11.32
C LEU A 65 0.19 5.06 -10.76
N LEU A 66 0.83 6.10 -10.23
CA LEU A 66 2.24 6.13 -9.85
C LEU A 66 2.70 4.85 -9.13
N PHE A 67 2.11 4.52 -7.98
CA PHE A 67 2.57 3.37 -7.19
C PHE A 67 2.22 2.02 -7.81
N GLY A 68 1.08 1.91 -8.50
CA GLY A 68 0.76 0.69 -9.26
C GLY A 68 1.79 0.40 -10.33
N ARG A 69 2.21 1.43 -11.08
CA ARG A 69 3.26 1.34 -12.11
C ARG A 69 4.64 1.05 -11.48
N ILE A 70 4.96 1.65 -10.33
CA ILE A 70 6.19 1.36 -9.59
C ILE A 70 6.19 -0.11 -9.11
N PHE A 71 5.08 -0.64 -8.57
CA PHE A 71 5.01 -2.05 -8.17
C PHE A 71 5.17 -3.00 -9.36
N ALA A 72 4.60 -2.66 -10.51
CA ALA A 72 4.80 -3.43 -11.74
C ALA A 72 6.27 -3.40 -12.18
N LEU A 73 6.94 -2.26 -12.11
CA LEU A 73 8.37 -2.12 -12.37
C LEU A 73 9.19 -2.98 -11.40
N VAL A 74 8.99 -2.80 -10.09
CA VAL A 74 9.69 -3.56 -9.04
C VAL A 74 9.55 -5.07 -9.25
N SER A 75 8.35 -5.56 -9.59
CA SER A 75 8.10 -6.99 -9.78
C SER A 75 8.91 -7.63 -10.90
N ARG A 76 9.35 -6.84 -11.91
CA ARG A 76 10.19 -7.35 -13.01
C ARG A 76 11.64 -7.62 -12.57
N TYR A 77 12.09 -6.95 -11.51
CA TYR A 77 13.44 -7.06 -10.98
C TYR A 77 13.54 -7.95 -9.73
N MET A 78 12.39 -8.43 -9.24
CA MET A 78 12.38 -9.35 -8.11
C MET A 78 12.51 -10.81 -8.57
N PRO A 79 13.21 -11.66 -7.80
CA PRO A 79 13.27 -13.08 -8.09
C PRO A 79 11.85 -13.68 -8.08
N PRO A 80 11.60 -14.73 -8.88
CA PRO A 80 10.33 -15.42 -8.83
C PRO A 80 10.10 -16.00 -7.44
N ALA A 81 8.87 -15.80 -6.93
CA ALA A 81 8.44 -16.36 -5.65
C ALA A 81 7.41 -17.48 -5.91
N ASP A 82 7.48 -18.55 -5.12
CA ASP A 82 6.52 -19.64 -5.14
C ASP A 82 6.05 -19.94 -3.69
N PRO A 83 4.75 -19.81 -3.37
CA PRO A 83 3.71 -19.23 -4.23
C PRO A 83 3.92 -17.72 -4.48
N LYS A 84 3.53 -17.27 -5.67
CA LYS A 84 3.60 -15.83 -6.00
C LYS A 84 2.56 -15.06 -5.17
N PRO A 85 2.97 -14.07 -4.37
CA PRO A 85 2.03 -13.27 -3.61
C PRO A 85 1.14 -12.43 -4.55
N ALA A 86 -0.06 -12.12 -4.09
CA ALA A 86 -0.95 -11.23 -4.81
C ALA A 86 -0.29 -9.84 -4.98
N PRO A 87 -0.29 -9.26 -6.19
CA PRO A 87 0.27 -7.93 -6.39
C PRO A 87 -0.43 -6.89 -5.51
N PRO A 88 0.30 -6.02 -4.79
CA PRO A 88 -0.29 -4.95 -3.97
C PRO A 88 -1.27 -4.06 -4.74
N SER A 89 -1.02 -3.86 -6.05
CA SER A 89 -1.88 -3.06 -6.93
C SER A 89 -3.27 -3.63 -7.18
N GLN A 90 -3.53 -4.92 -6.89
CA GLN A 90 -4.90 -5.47 -6.93
C GLN A 90 -5.84 -4.78 -5.95
N TRP A 91 -5.33 -4.25 -4.85
CA TRP A 91 -6.11 -3.47 -3.91
C TRP A 91 -6.58 -2.10 -4.44
N GLY A 92 -6.05 -1.66 -5.58
CA GLY A 92 -6.52 -0.46 -6.27
C GLY A 92 -7.69 -0.67 -7.23
N ASP A 93 -8.20 -1.89 -7.37
CA ASP A 93 -9.35 -2.25 -8.19
C ASP A 93 -10.61 -2.39 -7.34
N PRO A 94 -11.63 -1.50 -7.50
CA PRO A 94 -12.88 -1.58 -6.75
C PRO A 94 -13.59 -2.93 -6.88
N THR A 95 -13.48 -3.61 -8.03
CA THR A 95 -14.12 -4.92 -8.25
C THR A 95 -13.49 -5.98 -7.36
N ILE A 96 -12.16 -6.00 -7.28
CA ILE A 96 -11.42 -6.93 -6.42
C ILE A 96 -11.68 -6.62 -4.95
N ILE A 97 -11.74 -5.34 -4.58
CA ILE A 97 -12.06 -4.92 -3.21
C ILE A 97 -13.45 -5.41 -2.81
N LEU A 98 -14.46 -5.21 -3.66
CA LEU A 98 -15.82 -5.70 -3.41
C LEU A 98 -15.88 -7.22 -3.24
N GLN A 99 -15.15 -7.97 -4.07
CA GLN A 99 -15.05 -9.42 -3.94
C GLN A 99 -14.44 -9.84 -2.60
N ARG A 100 -13.38 -9.16 -2.14
CA ARG A 100 -12.72 -9.46 -0.86
C ARG A 100 -13.58 -9.11 0.36
N LEU A 101 -14.27 -7.98 0.29
CA LEU A 101 -15.20 -7.56 1.37
C LEU A 101 -16.46 -8.45 1.43
N GLY A 102 -16.96 -8.89 0.28
CA GLY A 102 -18.11 -9.78 0.15
C GLY A 102 -19.35 -9.26 0.88
N SER A 103 -20.11 -10.18 1.45
CA SER A 103 -21.33 -9.87 2.23
C SER A 103 -21.05 -9.46 3.69
N ALA A 104 -19.78 -9.38 4.09
CA ALA A 104 -19.41 -9.03 5.46
C ALA A 104 -19.57 -7.52 5.75
N VAL A 105 -19.80 -6.72 4.72
CA VAL A 105 -19.96 -5.26 4.80
C VAL A 105 -21.14 -4.76 3.99
N ARG A 106 -21.58 -3.54 4.30
CA ARG A 106 -22.55 -2.75 3.54
C ARG A 106 -22.08 -1.32 3.36
N ASP A 107 -22.78 -0.54 2.58
CA ASP A 107 -22.53 0.90 2.36
C ASP A 107 -21.08 1.16 1.88
N VAL A 108 -20.60 0.33 0.95
CA VAL A 108 -19.23 0.50 0.41
C VAL A 108 -19.17 1.75 -0.47
N THR A 109 -18.23 2.63 -0.17
CA THR A 109 -17.95 3.82 -0.98
C THR A 109 -16.49 3.85 -1.40
N PHE A 110 -16.24 4.45 -2.55
CA PHE A 110 -14.91 4.68 -3.10
C PHE A 110 -14.72 6.15 -3.40
N ASP A 111 -13.65 6.73 -2.87
CA ASP A 111 -13.27 8.11 -3.11
C ASP A 111 -11.81 8.17 -3.60
N ARG A 112 -11.48 9.16 -4.40
CA ARG A 112 -10.09 9.42 -4.81
C ARG A 112 -9.51 10.53 -3.96
N GLY A 113 -8.29 10.29 -3.46
CA GLY A 113 -7.51 11.27 -2.75
C GLY A 113 -6.14 11.47 -3.39
N VAL A 114 -5.46 12.50 -2.97
CA VAL A 114 -4.11 12.83 -3.44
C VAL A 114 -3.21 13.08 -2.24
N GLN A 115 -2.11 12.35 -2.19
CA GLN A 115 -0.98 12.66 -1.32
C GLN A 115 0.09 13.35 -2.17
N VAL A 116 0.80 14.31 -1.59
CA VAL A 116 1.92 14.98 -2.24
C VAL A 116 3.18 14.83 -1.39
N THR A 117 4.30 14.57 -2.05
CA THR A 117 5.61 14.49 -1.40
C THR A 117 6.54 15.52 -2.02
N ALA A 118 7.17 16.34 -1.17
CA ALA A 118 8.16 17.30 -1.62
C ALA A 118 9.43 16.59 -2.12
N ALA A 119 9.89 16.95 -3.30
CA ALA A 119 11.12 16.43 -3.88
C ALA A 119 11.74 17.49 -4.79
N LEU A 120 13.07 17.54 -4.84
CA LEU A 120 13.80 18.49 -5.70
C LEU A 120 13.81 18.05 -7.17
N SER A 121 13.69 16.74 -7.40
CA SER A 121 13.64 16.10 -8.72
C SER A 121 13.08 14.68 -8.61
N PRO A 122 12.71 14.01 -9.72
CA PRO A 122 12.39 12.58 -9.72
C PRO A 122 13.49 11.72 -9.10
N GLN A 123 14.77 12.02 -9.38
CA GLN A 123 15.93 11.31 -8.82
C GLN A 123 16.04 11.50 -7.30
N HIS A 124 15.72 12.69 -6.80
CA HIS A 124 15.69 12.94 -5.35
C HIS A 124 14.59 12.14 -4.68
N TYR A 125 13.40 12.09 -5.26
CA TYR A 125 12.29 11.26 -4.76
C TYR A 125 12.66 9.77 -4.75
N ARG A 126 13.24 9.26 -5.85
CA ARG A 126 13.75 7.88 -5.90
C ARG A 126 14.75 7.61 -4.78
N HIS A 127 15.72 8.51 -4.59
CA HIS A 127 16.73 8.36 -3.54
C HIS A 127 16.12 8.26 -2.13
N GLN A 128 15.09 9.05 -1.82
CA GLN A 128 14.36 8.95 -0.56
C GLN A 128 13.73 7.56 -0.37
N LEU A 129 13.12 7.01 -1.43
CA LEU A 129 12.50 5.68 -1.36
C LEU A 129 13.53 4.54 -1.38
N GLU A 130 14.68 4.71 -2.00
CA GLU A 130 15.79 3.76 -1.92
C GLU A 130 16.30 3.57 -0.47
N GLN A 131 16.14 4.58 0.38
CA GLN A 131 16.55 4.54 1.79
C GLN A 131 15.48 3.99 2.74
N SER A 132 14.21 4.14 2.42
CA SER A 132 13.10 3.86 3.36
C SER A 132 12.01 2.94 2.82
N GLY A 133 11.92 2.77 1.51
CA GLY A 133 10.86 1.98 0.89
C GLY A 133 11.21 0.49 0.81
N GLY A 134 10.53 -0.36 1.56
CA GLY A 134 10.83 -1.80 1.62
C GLY A 134 10.99 -2.49 0.26
N PRO A 135 10.08 -2.33 -0.72
CA PRO A 135 10.24 -2.88 -2.06
C PRO A 135 11.48 -2.37 -2.80
N MET A 136 11.81 -1.06 -2.65
CA MET A 136 12.99 -0.46 -3.26
C MET A 136 14.29 -1.02 -2.70
N VAL A 137 14.38 -1.12 -1.37
CA VAL A 137 15.55 -1.72 -0.69
C VAL A 137 15.79 -3.15 -1.19
N ARG A 138 14.73 -3.94 -1.38
CA ARG A 138 14.85 -5.30 -1.94
C ARG A 138 15.40 -5.32 -3.35
N VAL A 139 14.93 -4.43 -4.23
CA VAL A 139 15.47 -4.35 -5.61
C VAL A 139 16.95 -3.99 -5.57
N LEU A 140 17.36 -3.02 -4.75
CA LEU A 140 18.77 -2.66 -4.60
C LEU A 140 19.62 -3.84 -4.15
N GLN A 141 19.13 -4.64 -3.21
CA GLN A 141 19.80 -5.87 -2.77
C GLN A 141 19.90 -6.92 -3.88
N THR A 142 18.83 -7.10 -4.66
CA THR A 142 18.81 -8.04 -5.79
C THR A 142 19.80 -7.63 -6.88
N LEU A 143 19.92 -6.34 -7.17
CA LEU A 143 20.74 -5.80 -8.24
C LEU A 143 22.13 -5.32 -7.77
N LYS A 144 22.56 -5.64 -6.54
CA LYS A 144 23.82 -5.16 -5.96
C LYS A 144 25.07 -5.53 -6.81
N ASP A 145 25.03 -6.68 -7.47
CA ASP A 145 26.10 -7.21 -8.30
C ASP A 145 25.84 -7.01 -9.82
N ASP A 146 24.77 -6.30 -10.19
CA ASP A 146 24.41 -5.92 -11.56
C ASP A 146 24.26 -4.40 -11.73
N PRO A 147 25.37 -3.67 -11.91
CA PRO A 147 25.34 -2.21 -12.08
C PRO A 147 24.53 -1.76 -13.31
N ALA A 148 24.53 -2.56 -14.39
CA ALA A 148 23.79 -2.22 -15.61
C ALA A 148 22.29 -2.35 -15.39
N GLY A 149 21.83 -3.45 -14.77
CA GLY A 149 20.44 -3.65 -14.39
C GLY A 149 19.95 -2.60 -13.39
N LEU A 150 20.78 -2.23 -12.41
CA LEU A 150 20.46 -1.16 -11.46
C LEU A 150 20.32 0.21 -12.16
N ALA A 151 21.20 0.53 -13.08
CA ALA A 151 21.11 1.77 -13.84
C ALA A 151 19.86 1.82 -14.73
N GLN A 152 19.48 0.69 -15.32
CA GLN A 152 18.26 0.57 -16.11
C GLN A 152 17.01 0.73 -15.22
N PHE A 153 16.93 0.01 -14.09
CA PHE A 153 15.84 0.13 -13.12
C PHE A 153 15.65 1.60 -12.69
N ARG A 154 16.74 2.30 -12.36
CA ARG A 154 16.69 3.70 -11.94
C ARG A 154 16.16 4.62 -13.03
N ARG A 155 16.57 4.43 -14.29
CA ARG A 155 16.04 5.21 -15.41
C ARG A 155 14.52 5.00 -15.57
N GLU A 156 14.08 3.74 -15.64
CA GLU A 156 12.65 3.42 -15.78
C GLU A 156 11.82 3.96 -14.60
N TYR A 157 12.38 3.93 -13.40
CA TYR A 157 11.74 4.52 -12.21
C TYR A 157 11.61 6.04 -12.35
N ASP A 158 12.69 6.72 -12.70
CA ASP A 158 12.72 8.18 -12.88
C ASP A 158 11.76 8.63 -13.98
N ASP A 159 11.66 7.86 -15.08
CA ASP A 159 10.71 8.11 -16.18
C ASP A 159 9.25 8.05 -15.66
N ILE A 160 8.90 7.02 -14.89
CA ILE A 160 7.56 6.91 -14.28
C ILE A 160 7.30 8.10 -13.36
N VAL A 161 8.22 8.43 -12.46
CA VAL A 161 8.02 9.52 -11.49
C VAL A 161 7.91 10.88 -12.19
N SER A 162 8.63 11.08 -13.30
CA SER A 162 8.61 12.35 -14.04
C SER A 162 7.23 12.74 -14.54
N GLU A 163 6.35 11.76 -14.82
CA GLU A 163 4.97 12.02 -15.23
C GLU A 163 4.08 12.56 -14.08
N TYR A 164 4.51 12.36 -12.82
CA TYR A 164 3.80 12.78 -11.61
C TYR A 164 4.53 13.89 -10.84
N PHE A 165 5.63 14.39 -11.39
CA PHE A 165 6.46 15.44 -10.78
C PHE A 165 6.12 16.81 -11.38
N ASP A 166 5.73 17.74 -10.53
CA ASP A 166 5.52 19.15 -10.90
C ASP A 166 5.92 20.05 -9.74
N ARG A 167 6.65 21.14 -10.03
CA ARG A 167 6.97 22.22 -9.07
C ARG A 167 7.48 21.71 -7.71
N ASN A 168 8.46 20.80 -7.75
CA ASN A 168 9.09 20.22 -6.55
C ASN A 168 8.15 19.36 -5.68
N ILE A 169 7.10 18.83 -6.27
CA ILE A 169 6.24 17.82 -5.64
C ILE A 169 6.05 16.61 -6.54
N VAL A 170 5.89 15.45 -5.93
CA VAL A 170 5.41 14.22 -6.58
C VAL A 170 3.98 14.00 -6.13
N ARG A 171 3.07 13.95 -7.09
CA ARG A 171 1.65 13.66 -6.87
C ARG A 171 1.43 12.16 -6.80
N GLN A 172 0.72 11.72 -5.76
CA GLN A 172 0.42 10.32 -5.47
C GLN A 172 -1.08 10.16 -5.27
N ASP A 173 -1.78 9.79 -6.35
CA ASP A 173 -3.22 9.55 -6.29
C ASP A 173 -3.50 8.19 -5.67
N PHE A 174 -4.46 8.11 -4.75
CA PHE A 174 -4.88 6.90 -4.08
C PHE A 174 -6.39 6.69 -4.15
N LEU A 175 -6.81 5.46 -3.92
CA LEU A 175 -8.20 5.08 -3.71
C LEU A 175 -8.46 4.92 -2.22
N GLU A 176 -9.46 5.61 -1.69
CA GLU A 176 -10.02 5.40 -0.36
C GLU A 176 -11.24 4.51 -0.48
N THR A 177 -11.29 3.47 0.33
CA THR A 177 -12.46 2.61 0.48
C THR A 177 -12.99 2.73 1.90
N ARG A 178 -14.32 2.93 2.04
CA ARG A 178 -15.02 2.92 3.32
C ARG A 178 -16.20 1.97 3.26
N ALA A 179 -16.45 1.24 4.35
CA ALA A 179 -17.57 0.34 4.47
C ALA A 179 -17.98 0.13 5.93
N THR A 180 -19.23 -0.30 6.15
CA THR A 180 -19.77 -0.67 7.46
C THR A 180 -19.84 -2.18 7.60
N LYS A 181 -19.27 -2.76 8.68
CA LYS A 181 -19.39 -4.19 8.97
C LYS A 181 -20.85 -4.57 9.27
N VAL A 182 -21.33 -5.67 8.70
CA VAL A 182 -22.67 -6.25 8.96
C VAL A 182 -22.76 -6.96 10.30
#